data_1d763bd7430c727b33a68bec05280db3
#
_entry.id   1d763bd7430c727b33a68bec05280db3
#
_cell.length_a   1.000
_cell.length_b   1.000
_cell.length_c   1.000
_cell.angle_alpha   90.00
_cell.angle_beta   90.00
_cell.angle_gamma   90.00
#
_symmetry.space_group_name_H-M   'P 1'
#
loop_
_entity.id
_entity.type
_entity.pdbx_description
1 polymer ?
#
loop_
_entity_poly.entity_id
_entity_poly.type
_entity_poly.pdbx_seq_one_letter_code
_entity_poly.pdbx_strand_id
1 'polypeptide(L)'
;AGLVKFDFLGLKTLTVLRAATDLLKLRGIEVDLPSLPIDDAYTYERLRKGETVGVFQVESAGMRKALVEMQADRFEDIIALVALYRPGPMANIPVYCERKLGRDAGNEASWYPHEKLEPILKETFGIIVYQEQVMEVAKVLAGYSLGEADMLRRAMGKKIKAEMDAQRDRFVKGCVERDLTKAKANEIFDLLAKFADYGFNKSHAAAYALLTYQTAYLKANHPVEFLAAAMQLDIDVTDKLAEFRQDAQRLKITVEPPSINTSGVGFEVREGRIHYALAAIK
;
A
#
# COMPACT_ATOMS: atom_id res chain seq x y z
N ALA A 1 20.83 17.93 25.16
CA ALA A 1 21.28 16.67 25.71
C ALA A 1 21.40 15.68 24.57
N GLY A 2 22.59 15.17 24.25
CA GLY A 2 22.89 14.36 23.07
C GLY A 2 22.30 12.93 23.07
N LEU A 3 21.07 12.75 23.47
CA LEU A 3 20.37 11.48 23.41
C LEU A 3 19.84 11.24 21.99
N VAL A 4 20.14 10.06 21.42
CA VAL A 4 19.60 9.58 20.15
C VAL A 4 18.50 8.59 20.46
N LYS A 5 17.31 8.86 19.91
CA LYS A 5 16.19 7.92 19.96
C LYS A 5 16.33 6.91 18.83
N PHE A 6 16.36 5.62 19.17
CA PHE A 6 16.29 4.53 18.20
C PHE A 6 14.90 3.91 18.25
N ASP A 7 14.26 3.78 17.11
CA ASP A 7 13.01 3.08 16.97
C ASP A 7 13.28 1.69 16.39
N PHE A 8 12.98 0.65 17.16
CA PHE A 8 13.07 -0.74 16.71
C PHE A 8 11.67 -1.23 16.38
N LEU A 9 11.44 -1.55 15.12
CA LEU A 9 10.17 -2.07 14.64
C LEU A 9 10.37 -3.45 14.01
N GLY A 10 9.71 -4.46 14.58
CA GLY A 10 9.60 -5.79 13.97
C GLY A 10 8.29 -5.94 13.24
N LEU A 11 8.31 -6.57 12.05
CA LEU A 11 7.14 -6.93 11.30
C LEU A 11 6.98 -8.45 11.25
N LYS A 12 5.92 -8.97 11.87
CA LYS A 12 5.56 -10.39 11.84
C LYS A 12 5.45 -10.94 10.41
N THR A 13 4.98 -10.12 9.48
CA THR A 13 4.85 -10.44 8.06
C THR A 13 6.16 -10.93 7.44
N LEU A 14 7.30 -10.34 7.80
CA LEU A 14 8.61 -10.81 7.29
C LEU A 14 8.90 -12.25 7.73
N THR A 15 8.49 -12.63 8.93
CA THR A 15 8.63 -14.00 9.42
C THR A 15 7.68 -14.95 8.68
N VAL A 16 6.45 -14.51 8.37
CA VAL A 16 5.53 -15.31 7.54
C VAL A 16 6.11 -15.56 6.15
N LEU A 17 6.62 -14.50 5.49
CA LEU A 17 7.26 -14.61 4.18
C LEU A 17 8.43 -15.59 4.21
N ARG A 18 9.29 -15.50 5.22
CA ARG A 18 10.42 -16.40 5.41
C ARG A 18 9.96 -17.84 5.63
N ALA A 19 9.01 -18.07 6.54
CA ALA A 19 8.50 -19.40 6.82
C ALA A 19 7.84 -20.03 5.59
N ALA A 20 7.08 -19.27 4.80
CA ALA A 20 6.48 -19.76 3.56
C ALA A 20 7.54 -20.16 2.52
N THR A 21 8.58 -19.35 2.32
CA THR A 21 9.68 -19.69 1.41
C THR A 21 10.50 -20.88 1.89
N ASP A 22 10.68 -21.05 3.21
CA ASP A 22 11.37 -22.21 3.76
C ASP A 22 10.53 -23.51 3.57
N LEU A 23 9.20 -23.45 3.70
CA LEU A 23 8.31 -24.56 3.35
C LEU A 23 8.38 -24.93 1.86
N LEU A 24 8.45 -23.94 0.97
CA LEU A 24 8.60 -24.17 -0.46
C LEU A 24 9.94 -24.85 -0.81
N LYS A 25 11.03 -24.45 -0.16
CA LYS A 25 12.35 -25.08 -0.33
C LYS A 25 12.33 -26.56 0.04
N LEU A 26 11.58 -26.97 1.04
CA LEU A 26 11.43 -28.39 1.40
C LEU A 26 10.82 -29.22 0.25
N ARG A 27 10.10 -28.56 -0.68
CA ARG A 27 9.54 -29.17 -1.88
C ARG A 27 10.40 -28.96 -3.14
N GLY A 28 11.60 -28.39 -2.99
CA GLY A 28 12.48 -28.08 -4.11
C GLY A 28 12.04 -26.87 -4.94
N ILE A 29 11.16 -26.01 -4.39
CA ILE A 29 10.70 -24.79 -5.05
C ILE A 29 11.44 -23.60 -4.44
N GLU A 30 12.23 -22.91 -5.25
CA GLU A 30 12.91 -21.69 -4.85
C GLU A 30 12.11 -20.46 -5.28
N VAL A 31 11.82 -19.58 -4.33
CA VAL A 31 11.16 -18.29 -4.57
C VAL A 31 12.07 -17.19 -4.01
N ASP A 32 12.60 -16.38 -4.90
CA ASP A 32 13.37 -15.19 -4.55
C ASP A 32 12.42 -13.98 -4.47
N LEU A 33 12.01 -13.62 -3.25
CA LEU A 33 11.05 -12.54 -3.02
C LEU A 33 11.49 -11.17 -3.58
N PRO A 34 12.78 -10.77 -3.50
CA PRO A 34 13.23 -9.51 -4.09
C PRO A 34 13.11 -9.43 -5.61
N SER A 35 13.18 -10.55 -6.31
CA SER A 35 13.14 -10.62 -7.78
C SER A 35 11.77 -11.02 -8.34
N LEU A 36 10.72 -11.07 -7.50
CA LEU A 36 9.38 -11.37 -7.99
C LEU A 36 8.92 -10.36 -9.05
N PRO A 37 8.28 -10.82 -10.16
CA PRO A 37 7.63 -9.92 -11.08
C PRO A 37 6.49 -9.19 -10.37
N ILE A 38 6.46 -7.85 -10.45
CA ILE A 38 5.44 -7.02 -9.77
C ILE A 38 4.14 -6.88 -10.57
N ASP A 39 4.02 -7.60 -11.67
CA ASP A 39 2.92 -7.56 -12.65
C ASP A 39 2.22 -8.92 -12.83
N ASP A 40 2.37 -9.85 -11.88
CA ASP A 40 1.73 -11.16 -11.96
C ASP A 40 0.20 -11.03 -12.01
N ALA A 41 -0.37 -11.30 -13.17
CA ALA A 41 -1.80 -11.14 -13.44
C ALA A 41 -2.69 -11.97 -12.50
N TYR A 42 -2.23 -13.17 -12.10
CA TYR A 42 -2.97 -14.06 -11.22
C TYR A 42 -3.06 -13.50 -9.79
N THR A 43 -1.98 -12.91 -9.31
CA THR A 43 -1.96 -12.20 -8.01
C THR A 43 -2.96 -11.05 -8.00
N TYR A 44 -3.00 -10.21 -9.04
CA TYR A 44 -3.97 -9.11 -9.13
C TYR A 44 -5.41 -9.61 -9.30
N GLU A 45 -5.64 -10.71 -10.00
CA GLU A 45 -6.97 -11.33 -10.07
C GLU A 45 -7.50 -11.68 -8.68
N ARG A 46 -6.66 -12.28 -7.82
CA ARG A 46 -7.03 -12.61 -6.44
C ARG A 46 -7.27 -11.37 -5.58
N LEU A 47 -6.43 -10.36 -5.73
CA LEU A 47 -6.60 -9.07 -5.06
C LEU A 47 -7.94 -8.40 -5.44
N ARG A 48 -8.28 -8.36 -6.74
CA ARG A 48 -9.56 -7.81 -7.23
C ARG A 48 -10.78 -8.56 -6.70
N LYS A 49 -10.66 -9.85 -6.42
CA LYS A 49 -11.70 -10.66 -5.80
C LYS A 49 -11.80 -10.48 -4.27
N GLY A 50 -10.88 -9.72 -3.67
CA GLY A 50 -10.84 -9.51 -2.23
C GLY A 50 -10.39 -10.74 -1.43
N GLU A 51 -9.65 -11.65 -2.04
CA GLU A 51 -9.13 -12.86 -1.41
C GLU A 51 -7.88 -12.55 -0.58
N THR A 52 -8.05 -11.73 0.46
CA THR A 52 -6.93 -11.06 1.16
C THR A 52 -6.74 -11.49 2.62
N VAL A 53 -7.33 -12.60 3.06
CA VAL A 53 -7.05 -13.17 4.39
C VAL A 53 -5.56 -13.50 4.49
N GLY A 54 -4.88 -12.99 5.51
CA GLY A 54 -3.44 -13.15 5.72
C GLY A 54 -2.57 -12.26 4.83
N VAL A 55 -3.13 -11.52 3.88
CA VAL A 55 -2.37 -10.59 3.02
C VAL A 55 -2.11 -9.29 3.76
N PHE A 56 -0.83 -8.94 3.92
CA PHE A 56 -0.40 -7.81 4.71
C PHE A 56 -1.16 -6.51 4.38
N GLN A 57 -1.62 -5.81 5.40
CA GLN A 57 -2.36 -4.53 5.39
C GLN A 57 -3.74 -4.54 4.72
N VAL A 58 -4.11 -5.53 3.90
CA VAL A 58 -5.38 -5.50 3.16
C VAL A 58 -6.41 -6.51 3.67
N GLU A 59 -6.24 -7.01 4.89
CA GLU A 59 -7.14 -7.98 5.52
C GLU A 59 -8.46 -7.39 6.01
N SER A 60 -8.48 -6.11 6.44
CA SER A 60 -9.68 -5.50 6.99
C SER A 60 -10.81 -5.40 5.95
N ALA A 61 -12.06 -5.49 6.40
CA ALA A 61 -13.22 -5.41 5.51
C ALA A 61 -13.23 -4.12 4.67
N GLY A 62 -12.85 -2.99 5.27
CA GLY A 62 -12.79 -1.70 4.57
C GLY A 62 -11.68 -1.63 3.51
N MET A 63 -10.45 -2.10 3.84
CA MET A 63 -9.36 -2.17 2.87
C MET A 63 -9.69 -3.14 1.73
N ARG A 64 -10.28 -4.29 2.05
CA ARG A 64 -10.73 -5.27 1.06
C ARG A 64 -11.75 -4.67 0.11
N LYS A 65 -12.76 -3.96 0.65
CA LYS A 65 -13.74 -3.26 -0.16
C LYS A 65 -13.10 -2.24 -1.09
N ALA A 66 -12.22 -1.39 -0.58
CA ALA A 66 -11.52 -0.38 -1.38
C ALA A 66 -10.67 -1.02 -2.49
N LEU A 67 -9.97 -2.12 -2.18
CA LEU A 67 -9.17 -2.86 -3.16
C LEU A 67 -10.02 -3.45 -4.30
N VAL A 68 -11.19 -4.01 -3.96
CA VAL A 68 -12.16 -4.54 -4.93
C VAL A 68 -12.76 -3.42 -5.78
N GLU A 69 -13.16 -2.30 -5.17
CA GLU A 69 -13.69 -1.13 -5.90
C GLU A 69 -12.66 -0.52 -6.85
N MET A 70 -11.39 -0.47 -6.44
CA MET A 70 -10.28 0.05 -7.22
C MET A 70 -9.93 -0.86 -8.41
N GLN A 71 -10.30 -2.14 -8.38
CA GLN A 71 -9.92 -3.14 -9.38
C GLN A 71 -8.40 -3.11 -9.63
N ALA A 72 -7.62 -3.17 -8.55
CA ALA A 72 -6.17 -3.05 -8.60
C ALA A 72 -5.57 -4.06 -9.59
N ASP A 73 -4.73 -3.57 -10.52
CA ASP A 73 -4.10 -4.36 -11.59
C ASP A 73 -2.63 -4.00 -11.82
N ARG A 74 -2.11 -3.07 -11.02
CA ARG A 74 -0.71 -2.62 -11.05
C ARG A 74 -0.21 -2.28 -9.65
N PHE A 75 1.10 -2.28 -9.50
CA PHE A 75 1.74 -2.07 -8.21
C PHE A 75 1.47 -0.68 -7.63
N GLU A 76 1.37 0.35 -8.48
CA GLU A 76 1.05 1.72 -8.10
C GLU A 76 -0.32 1.84 -7.43
N ASP A 77 -1.28 0.99 -7.77
CA ASP A 77 -2.59 0.96 -7.11
C ASP A 77 -2.48 0.51 -5.64
N ILE A 78 -1.62 -0.47 -5.37
CA ILE A 78 -1.36 -0.92 -4.00
C ILE A 78 -0.67 0.20 -3.21
N ILE A 79 0.31 0.90 -3.80
CA ILE A 79 0.98 2.04 -3.18
C ILE A 79 -0.02 3.14 -2.86
N ALA A 80 -0.89 3.49 -3.83
CA ALA A 80 -1.91 4.51 -3.66
C ALA A 80 -2.94 4.12 -2.58
N LEU A 81 -3.38 2.86 -2.56
CA LEU A 81 -4.31 2.36 -1.54
C LEU A 81 -3.74 2.46 -0.13
N VAL A 82 -2.48 2.03 0.06
CA VAL A 82 -1.78 2.15 1.36
C VAL A 82 -1.69 3.61 1.80
N ALA A 83 -1.46 4.53 0.88
CA ALA A 83 -1.35 5.96 1.16
C ALA A 83 -2.72 6.61 1.43
N LEU A 84 -3.77 6.20 0.72
CA LEU A 84 -5.11 6.81 0.78
C LEU A 84 -5.98 6.26 1.90
N TYR A 85 -5.82 4.98 2.28
CA TYR A 85 -6.72 4.36 3.26
C TYR A 85 -6.41 4.81 4.70
N ARG A 86 -6.72 6.06 4.99
CA ARG A 86 -6.58 6.72 6.30
C ARG A 86 -7.68 7.76 6.48
N PRO A 87 -8.07 8.10 7.72
CA PRO A 87 -9.00 9.21 7.96
C PRO A 87 -8.54 10.48 7.24
N GLY A 88 -9.43 11.08 6.47
CA GLY A 88 -9.18 12.24 5.60
C GLY A 88 -8.94 11.84 4.14
N PRO A 89 -7.78 11.29 3.75
CA PRO A 89 -7.48 11.00 2.35
C PRO A 89 -8.38 9.95 1.72
N MET A 90 -8.95 9.04 2.52
CA MET A 90 -9.83 7.97 2.02
C MET A 90 -11.06 8.49 1.26
N ALA A 91 -11.47 9.74 1.48
CA ALA A 91 -12.52 10.39 0.70
C ALA A 91 -12.18 10.52 -0.80
N ASN A 92 -10.89 10.41 -1.18
CA ASN A 92 -10.45 10.45 -2.57
C ASN A 92 -10.46 9.07 -3.26
N ILE A 93 -10.66 7.98 -2.52
CA ILE A 93 -10.67 6.62 -3.10
C ILE A 93 -11.76 6.47 -4.18
N PRO A 94 -13.01 6.94 -3.98
CA PRO A 94 -14.02 6.85 -5.03
C PRO A 94 -13.61 7.58 -6.32
N VAL A 95 -13.06 8.79 -6.21
CA VAL A 95 -12.58 9.56 -7.37
C VAL A 95 -11.42 8.85 -8.07
N TYR A 96 -10.49 8.28 -7.31
CA TYR A 96 -9.41 7.45 -7.85
C TYR A 96 -9.96 6.28 -8.67
N CYS A 97 -10.93 5.54 -8.11
CA CYS A 97 -11.58 4.41 -8.77
C CYS A 97 -12.33 4.82 -10.04
N GLU A 98 -13.09 5.91 -9.98
CA GLU A 98 -13.84 6.46 -11.12
C GLU A 98 -12.92 6.77 -12.29
N ARG A 99 -11.86 7.53 -12.04
CA ARG A 99 -10.90 7.95 -13.06
C ARG A 99 -10.08 6.78 -13.59
N LYS A 100 -9.59 5.90 -12.71
CA LYS A 100 -8.87 4.69 -13.10
C LYS A 100 -9.71 3.80 -14.04
N LEU A 101 -10.98 3.62 -13.73
CA LEU A 101 -11.87 2.72 -14.49
C LEU A 101 -12.50 3.38 -15.72
N GLY A 102 -12.05 4.58 -16.07
CA GLY A 102 -12.56 5.31 -17.25
C GLY A 102 -14.01 5.77 -17.11
N ARG A 103 -14.59 5.79 -15.91
CA ARG A 103 -15.97 6.26 -15.69
C ARG A 103 -16.09 7.78 -15.83
N ASP A 104 -14.96 8.49 -15.78
CA ASP A 104 -14.83 9.93 -16.04
C ASP A 104 -14.08 10.18 -17.37
N ALA A 105 -14.20 9.25 -18.32
CA ALA A 105 -13.55 9.35 -19.63
C ALA A 105 -14.08 10.57 -20.41
N GLY A 106 -13.13 11.31 -21.03
CA GLY A 106 -13.41 12.55 -21.74
C GLY A 106 -13.22 13.81 -20.88
N ASN A 107 -13.01 13.66 -19.57
CA ASN A 107 -12.74 14.77 -18.64
C ASN A 107 -11.28 14.82 -18.15
N GLU A 108 -10.39 13.99 -18.72
CA GLU A 108 -9.02 13.82 -18.24
C GLU A 108 -8.25 15.14 -18.18
N ALA A 109 -8.46 16.04 -19.15
CA ALA A 109 -7.82 17.36 -19.13
C ALA A 109 -8.21 18.19 -17.89
N SER A 110 -9.40 17.98 -17.34
CA SER A 110 -9.88 18.68 -16.14
C SER A 110 -9.30 18.13 -14.83
N TRP A 111 -8.68 16.96 -14.85
CA TRP A 111 -8.06 16.37 -13.66
C TRP A 111 -6.80 17.13 -13.22
N TYR A 112 -6.21 17.85 -14.15
CA TYR A 112 -4.95 18.58 -13.92
C TYR A 112 -5.23 20.07 -13.88
N PRO A 113 -4.98 20.74 -12.76
CA PRO A 113 -5.16 22.19 -12.63
C PRO A 113 -4.31 23.00 -13.65
N HIS A 114 -3.24 22.40 -14.16
CA HIS A 114 -2.36 22.96 -15.16
C HIS A 114 -1.67 21.83 -15.97
N GLU A 115 -1.43 22.02 -17.28
CA GLU A 115 -0.83 21.00 -18.15
C GLU A 115 0.51 20.44 -17.65
N LYS A 116 1.38 21.29 -17.07
CA LYS A 116 2.66 20.90 -16.49
C LYS A 116 2.52 19.94 -15.29
N LEU A 117 1.32 19.76 -14.74
CA LEU A 117 1.05 18.86 -13.64
C LEU A 117 0.66 17.44 -14.07
N GLU A 118 0.29 17.26 -15.33
CA GLU A 118 -0.04 15.92 -15.84
C GLU A 118 1.09 14.92 -15.60
N PRO A 119 2.36 15.17 -15.94
CA PRO A 119 3.44 14.20 -15.71
C PRO A 119 3.64 13.84 -14.23
N ILE A 120 3.30 14.77 -13.32
CA ILE A 120 3.47 14.60 -11.88
C ILE A 120 2.31 13.79 -11.28
N LEU A 121 1.08 14.02 -11.76
CA LEU A 121 -0.15 13.51 -11.16
C LEU A 121 -0.80 12.37 -11.96
N LYS A 122 -0.27 12.03 -13.14
CA LYS A 122 -0.84 11.01 -14.03
C LYS A 122 -0.91 9.63 -13.36
N GLU A 123 0.12 9.27 -12.60
CA GLU A 123 0.17 8.00 -11.87
C GLU A 123 -1.00 7.85 -10.89
N THR A 124 -1.47 8.96 -10.33
CA THR A 124 -2.56 9.03 -9.34
C THR A 124 -3.83 9.67 -9.90
N PHE A 125 -3.99 9.68 -11.22
CA PHE A 125 -5.20 10.17 -11.92
C PHE A 125 -5.58 11.60 -11.52
N GLY A 126 -4.58 12.49 -11.41
CA GLY A 126 -4.78 13.90 -11.05
C GLY A 126 -4.98 14.17 -9.56
N ILE A 127 -4.93 13.14 -8.72
CA ILE A 127 -5.08 13.28 -7.26
C ILE A 127 -3.70 13.46 -6.64
N ILE A 128 -3.55 14.46 -5.77
CA ILE A 128 -2.34 14.61 -4.95
C ILE A 128 -2.44 13.61 -3.79
N VAL A 129 -1.56 12.62 -3.77
CA VAL A 129 -1.50 11.55 -2.76
C VAL A 129 -0.21 11.64 -1.96
N TYR A 130 0.90 11.95 -2.61
CA TYR A 130 2.23 11.87 -2.04
C TYR A 130 2.83 13.22 -1.73
N GLN A 131 3.61 13.31 -0.65
CA GLN A 131 4.39 14.50 -0.30
C GLN A 131 5.36 14.89 -1.42
N GLU A 132 5.93 13.91 -2.09
CA GLU A 132 6.82 14.07 -3.23
C GLU A 132 6.13 14.80 -4.40
N GLN A 133 4.84 14.55 -4.61
CA GLN A 133 4.06 15.28 -5.63
C GLN A 133 3.90 16.76 -5.27
N VAL A 134 3.65 17.09 -4.00
CA VAL A 134 3.58 18.49 -3.54
C VAL A 134 4.90 19.21 -3.79
N MET A 135 6.01 18.55 -3.46
CA MET A 135 7.35 19.11 -3.69
C MET A 135 7.64 19.32 -5.18
N GLU A 136 7.29 18.34 -6.02
CA GLU A 136 7.54 18.42 -7.45
C GLU A 136 6.68 19.50 -8.13
N VAL A 137 5.41 19.65 -7.73
CA VAL A 137 4.54 20.75 -8.18
C VAL A 137 5.19 22.12 -7.87
N ALA A 138 5.71 22.30 -6.66
CA ALA A 138 6.37 23.55 -6.28
C ALA A 138 7.64 23.82 -7.11
N LYS A 139 8.41 22.79 -7.41
CA LYS A 139 9.61 22.89 -8.27
C LYS A 139 9.23 23.30 -9.70
N VAL A 140 8.29 22.59 -10.29
CA VAL A 140 7.92 22.74 -11.70
C VAL A 140 7.20 24.07 -11.96
N LEU A 141 6.22 24.42 -11.11
CA LEU A 141 5.42 25.63 -11.33
C LEU A 141 6.03 26.91 -10.74
N ALA A 142 6.65 26.83 -9.57
CA ALA A 142 7.13 27.99 -8.84
C ALA A 142 8.66 28.11 -8.76
N GLY A 143 9.39 27.15 -9.37
CA GLY A 143 10.86 27.17 -9.44
C GLY A 143 11.53 27.00 -8.09
N TYR A 144 10.94 26.21 -7.21
CA TYR A 144 11.57 25.86 -5.94
C TYR A 144 12.78 24.96 -6.16
N SER A 145 13.83 25.20 -5.40
CA SER A 145 14.87 24.18 -5.19
C SER A 145 14.31 23.02 -4.37
N LEU A 146 15.03 21.91 -4.34
CA LEU A 146 14.63 20.74 -3.52
C LEU A 146 14.51 21.10 -2.03
N GLY A 147 15.45 21.93 -1.51
CA GLY A 147 15.41 22.37 -0.11
C GLY A 147 14.23 23.29 0.19
N GLU A 148 13.91 24.23 -0.72
CA GLU A 148 12.73 25.10 -0.58
C GLU A 148 11.43 24.27 -0.62
N ALA A 149 11.35 23.30 -1.51
CA ALA A 149 10.18 22.40 -1.61
C ALA A 149 9.98 21.56 -0.33
N ASP A 150 11.07 21.10 0.29
CA ASP A 150 10.98 20.41 1.60
C ASP A 150 10.55 21.36 2.72
N MET A 151 11.01 22.61 2.71
CA MET A 151 10.52 23.62 3.66
C MET A 151 9.03 23.90 3.48
N LEU A 152 8.54 24.03 2.23
CA LEU A 152 7.12 24.15 1.94
C LEU A 152 6.32 22.97 2.53
N ARG A 153 6.74 21.75 2.24
CA ARG A 153 6.11 20.53 2.77
C ARG A 153 6.04 20.53 4.30
N ARG A 154 7.12 20.94 4.96
CA ARG A 154 7.17 21.02 6.44
C ARG A 154 6.27 22.12 6.99
N ALA A 155 6.23 23.30 6.36
CA ALA A 155 5.38 24.41 6.75
C ALA A 155 3.89 24.04 6.66
N MET A 156 3.53 23.35 5.56
CA MET A 156 2.17 22.83 5.36
C MET A 156 1.77 21.82 6.45
N GLY A 157 2.66 20.90 6.82
CA GLY A 157 2.41 19.91 7.87
C GLY A 157 2.28 20.50 9.28
N LYS A 158 2.96 21.65 9.57
CA LYS A 158 2.90 22.30 10.88
C LYS A 158 1.70 23.25 11.05
N LYS A 159 1.06 23.68 9.95
CA LYS A 159 -0.08 24.63 9.92
C LYS A 159 0.18 25.96 10.63
N ILE A 160 1.42 26.41 10.67
CA ILE A 160 1.76 27.70 11.24
C ILE A 160 1.38 28.79 10.21
N LYS A 161 0.37 29.60 10.54
CA LYS A 161 -0.21 30.56 9.60
C LYS A 161 0.86 31.48 8.96
N ALA A 162 1.76 32.05 9.74
CA ALA A 162 2.80 32.94 9.22
C ALA A 162 3.76 32.23 8.24
N GLU A 163 4.13 30.97 8.52
CA GLU A 163 4.94 30.16 7.59
C GLU A 163 4.17 29.85 6.31
N MET A 164 2.87 29.54 6.43
CA MET A 164 2.00 29.26 5.28
C MET A 164 1.81 30.49 4.38
N ASP A 165 1.59 31.67 4.99
CA ASP A 165 1.42 32.93 4.24
C ASP A 165 2.72 33.27 3.47
N ALA A 166 3.88 33.13 4.12
CA ALA A 166 5.18 33.35 3.48
C ALA A 166 5.43 32.35 2.32
N GLN A 167 5.04 31.09 2.49
CA GLN A 167 5.16 30.09 1.44
C GLN A 167 4.20 30.37 0.27
N ARG A 168 2.99 30.85 0.55
CA ARG A 168 2.02 31.29 -0.48
C ARG A 168 2.60 32.40 -1.33
N ASP A 169 3.12 33.46 -0.71
CA ASP A 169 3.69 34.59 -1.41
C ASP A 169 4.87 34.16 -2.30
N ARG A 170 5.76 33.32 -1.79
CA ARG A 170 6.89 32.76 -2.55
C ARG A 170 6.42 31.91 -3.73
N PHE A 171 5.41 31.01 -3.50
CA PHE A 171 4.88 30.13 -4.53
C PHE A 171 4.21 30.94 -5.65
N VAL A 172 3.30 31.85 -5.28
CA VAL A 172 2.57 32.68 -6.24
C VAL A 172 3.53 33.54 -7.06
N LYS A 173 4.52 34.18 -6.42
CA LYS A 173 5.55 34.93 -7.11
C LYS A 173 6.29 34.08 -8.14
N GLY A 174 6.76 32.89 -7.73
CA GLY A 174 7.49 31.99 -8.63
C GLY A 174 6.65 31.45 -9.79
N CYS A 175 5.35 31.24 -9.58
CA CYS A 175 4.41 30.88 -10.63
C CYS A 175 4.21 32.01 -11.65
N VAL A 176 4.01 33.25 -11.16
CA VAL A 176 3.82 34.42 -12.03
C VAL A 176 5.08 34.71 -12.88
N GLU A 177 6.27 34.53 -12.30
CA GLU A 177 7.54 34.63 -13.05
C GLU A 177 7.69 33.55 -14.16
N ARG A 178 6.79 32.56 -14.18
CA ARG A 178 6.72 31.44 -15.13
C ARG A 178 5.42 31.40 -15.92
N ASP A 179 4.85 32.58 -16.12
CA ASP A 179 3.68 32.83 -16.97
C ASP A 179 2.34 32.29 -16.46
N LEU A 180 2.23 31.87 -15.18
CA LEU A 180 0.95 31.56 -14.59
C LEU A 180 0.26 32.83 -14.09
N THR A 181 -1.08 32.87 -14.22
CA THR A 181 -1.85 33.96 -13.60
C THR A 181 -1.82 33.85 -12.08
N LYS A 182 -1.87 35.00 -11.40
CA LYS A 182 -1.93 35.06 -9.93
C LYS A 182 -3.12 34.27 -9.38
N ALA A 183 -4.28 34.32 -10.06
CA ALA A 183 -5.48 33.59 -9.68
C ALA A 183 -5.24 32.07 -9.72
N LYS A 184 -4.67 31.56 -10.81
CA LYS A 184 -4.37 30.13 -10.97
C LYS A 184 -3.30 29.65 -10.01
N ALA A 185 -2.27 30.46 -9.75
CA ALA A 185 -1.25 30.13 -8.75
C ALA A 185 -1.85 29.98 -7.33
N ASN A 186 -2.76 30.87 -6.94
CA ASN A 186 -3.46 30.76 -5.64
C ASN A 186 -4.38 29.53 -5.58
N GLU A 187 -5.15 29.23 -6.63
CA GLU A 187 -5.97 28.02 -6.72
C GLU A 187 -5.14 26.76 -6.51
N ILE A 188 -3.99 26.67 -7.19
CA ILE A 188 -3.09 25.51 -7.05
C ILE A 188 -2.49 25.47 -5.64
N PHE A 189 -2.09 26.61 -5.08
CA PHE A 189 -1.56 26.62 -3.71
C PHE A 189 -2.61 26.16 -2.68
N ASP A 190 -3.88 26.56 -2.83
CA ASP A 190 -4.97 26.11 -1.98
C ASP A 190 -5.20 24.60 -2.09
N LEU A 191 -5.08 24.05 -3.29
CA LEU A 191 -5.12 22.61 -3.53
C LEU A 191 -3.98 21.90 -2.80
N LEU A 192 -2.73 22.39 -2.94
CA LEU A 192 -1.56 21.85 -2.24
C LEU A 192 -1.74 21.92 -0.72
N ALA A 193 -2.19 23.05 -0.19
CA ALA A 193 -2.41 23.24 1.24
C ALA A 193 -3.45 22.27 1.80
N LYS A 194 -4.54 22.03 1.08
CA LYS A 194 -5.56 21.07 1.45
C LYS A 194 -5.03 19.64 1.54
N PHE A 195 -4.14 19.25 0.62
CA PHE A 195 -3.60 17.88 0.56
C PHE A 195 -2.33 17.69 1.40
N ALA A 196 -1.61 18.74 1.73
CA ALA A 196 -0.36 18.65 2.49
C ALA A 196 -0.55 18.07 3.91
N ASP A 197 -1.73 18.25 4.50
CA ASP A 197 -2.12 17.64 5.77
C ASP A 197 -2.18 16.11 5.70
N TYR A 198 -2.41 15.58 4.51
CA TYR A 198 -2.69 14.18 4.25
C TYR A 198 -1.66 13.53 3.34
N GLY A 199 -0.69 14.30 2.85
CA GLY A 199 0.37 13.79 1.98
C GLY A 199 1.15 12.67 2.64
N PHE A 200 1.25 11.53 1.95
CA PHE A 200 1.98 10.36 2.44
C PHE A 200 3.38 10.30 1.82
N ASN A 201 4.36 9.79 2.55
CA ASN A 201 5.67 9.51 1.98
C ASN A 201 5.57 8.34 1.00
N LYS A 202 5.85 8.59 -0.29
CA LYS A 202 5.73 7.57 -1.34
C LYS A 202 6.68 6.41 -1.12
N SER A 203 7.90 6.67 -0.68
CA SER A 203 8.91 5.63 -0.45
C SER A 203 8.45 4.68 0.66
N HIS A 204 7.86 5.22 1.73
CA HIS A 204 7.29 4.40 2.80
C HIS A 204 6.10 3.57 2.27
N ALA A 205 5.18 4.19 1.54
CA ALA A 205 4.05 3.47 0.95
C ALA A 205 4.50 2.35 0.00
N ALA A 206 5.51 2.59 -0.82
CA ALA A 206 6.06 1.61 -1.75
C ALA A 206 6.71 0.41 -1.03
N ALA A 207 7.48 0.67 0.04
CA ALA A 207 8.09 -0.40 0.83
C ALA A 207 7.03 -1.32 1.45
N TYR A 208 5.96 -0.75 2.00
CA TYR A 208 4.87 -1.52 2.58
C TYR A 208 3.99 -2.19 1.53
N ALA A 209 3.75 -1.53 0.39
CA ALA A 209 3.05 -2.13 -0.75
C ALA A 209 3.81 -3.35 -1.30
N LEU A 210 5.14 -3.35 -1.25
CA LEU A 210 5.94 -4.50 -1.65
C LEU A 210 5.66 -5.72 -0.76
N LEU A 211 5.57 -5.54 0.55
CA LEU A 211 5.19 -6.62 1.47
C LEU A 211 3.75 -7.10 1.24
N THR A 212 2.84 -6.16 0.95
CA THR A 212 1.47 -6.51 0.54
C THR A 212 1.48 -7.38 -0.70
N TYR A 213 2.22 -6.98 -1.72
CA TYR A 213 2.33 -7.72 -2.97
C TYR A 213 2.98 -9.09 -2.78
N GLN A 214 4.09 -9.18 -2.04
CA GLN A 214 4.79 -10.44 -1.77
C GLN A 214 3.90 -11.45 -1.03
N THR A 215 3.14 -10.99 -0.04
CA THR A 215 2.18 -11.85 0.66
C THR A 215 1.02 -12.26 -0.24
N ALA A 216 0.52 -11.37 -1.08
CA ALA A 216 -0.51 -11.68 -2.07
C ALA A 216 -0.01 -12.68 -3.12
N TYR A 217 1.22 -12.51 -3.60
CA TYR A 217 1.85 -13.42 -4.57
C TYR A 217 1.99 -14.83 -4.00
N LEU A 218 2.54 -14.97 -2.79
CA LEU A 218 2.66 -16.28 -2.16
C LEU A 218 1.30 -16.91 -1.92
N LYS A 219 0.32 -16.14 -1.49
CA LYS A 219 -1.05 -16.65 -1.32
C LYS A 219 -1.69 -17.08 -2.63
N ALA A 220 -1.48 -16.33 -3.70
CA ALA A 220 -2.03 -16.66 -5.02
C ALA A 220 -1.38 -17.91 -5.61
N ASN A 221 -0.06 -17.94 -5.63
CA ASN A 221 0.72 -18.94 -6.35
C ASN A 221 1.12 -20.15 -5.49
N HIS A 222 1.21 -19.99 -4.17
CA HIS A 222 1.63 -21.02 -3.21
C HIS A 222 0.74 -20.99 -1.94
N PRO A 223 -0.59 -21.12 -2.09
CA PRO A 223 -1.52 -20.88 -0.98
C PRO A 223 -1.38 -21.87 0.18
N VAL A 224 -0.95 -23.09 -0.07
CA VAL A 224 -0.80 -24.11 0.99
C VAL A 224 0.32 -23.74 1.96
N GLU A 225 1.51 -23.41 1.42
CA GLU A 225 2.68 -23.04 2.21
C GLU A 225 2.47 -21.67 2.86
N PHE A 226 1.83 -20.73 2.17
CA PHE A 226 1.51 -19.43 2.73
C PHE A 226 0.57 -19.53 3.93
N LEU A 227 -0.54 -20.29 3.81
CA LEU A 227 -1.48 -20.47 4.91
C LEU A 227 -0.86 -21.25 6.07
N ALA A 228 -0.08 -22.29 5.81
CA ALA A 228 0.64 -23.03 6.84
C ALA A 228 1.60 -22.11 7.62
N ALA A 229 2.35 -21.26 6.93
CA ALA A 229 3.24 -20.27 7.54
C ALA A 229 2.46 -19.25 8.37
N ALA A 230 1.34 -18.72 7.85
CA ALA A 230 0.48 -17.77 8.57
C ALA A 230 -0.12 -18.42 9.84
N MET A 231 -0.64 -19.65 9.74
CA MET A 231 -1.15 -20.41 10.89
C MET A 231 -0.06 -20.66 11.92
N GLN A 232 1.16 -20.97 11.50
CA GLN A 232 2.29 -21.19 12.41
C GLN A 232 2.61 -19.93 13.23
N LEU A 233 2.57 -18.77 12.61
CA LEU A 233 2.87 -17.50 13.28
C LEU A 233 1.73 -17.01 14.19
N ASP A 234 0.51 -17.49 13.96
CA ASP A 234 -0.68 -17.19 14.76
C ASP A 234 -1.13 -18.41 15.61
N ILE A 235 -0.22 -19.35 15.89
CA ILE A 235 -0.52 -20.63 16.55
C ILE A 235 -1.29 -20.49 17.88
N ASP A 236 -1.05 -19.40 18.62
CA ASP A 236 -1.71 -19.12 19.89
C ASP A 236 -3.01 -18.32 19.75
N VAL A 237 -3.40 -17.89 18.55
CA VAL A 237 -4.54 -17.02 18.29
C VAL A 237 -5.67 -17.83 17.64
N THR A 238 -6.53 -18.41 18.46
CA THR A 238 -7.60 -19.33 18.01
C THR A 238 -8.51 -18.75 16.92
N ASP A 239 -8.90 -17.46 17.05
CA ASP A 239 -9.77 -16.80 16.06
C ASP A 239 -9.09 -16.67 14.70
N LYS A 240 -7.78 -16.38 14.69
CA LYS A 240 -6.99 -16.33 13.45
C LYS A 240 -6.84 -17.71 12.82
N LEU A 241 -6.60 -18.74 13.60
CA LEU A 241 -6.56 -20.11 13.09
C LEU A 241 -7.89 -20.53 12.47
N ALA A 242 -9.02 -20.15 13.07
CA ALA A 242 -10.34 -20.38 12.50
C ALA A 242 -10.54 -19.65 11.17
N GLU A 243 -10.13 -18.39 11.09
CA GLU A 243 -10.18 -17.58 9.87
C GLU A 243 -9.35 -18.23 8.74
N PHE A 244 -8.11 -18.61 9.02
CA PHE A 244 -7.24 -19.28 8.04
C PHE A 244 -7.80 -20.63 7.60
N ARG A 245 -8.40 -21.40 8.52
CA ARG A 245 -9.03 -22.67 8.17
C ARG A 245 -10.23 -22.48 7.23
N GLN A 246 -11.06 -21.47 7.46
CA GLN A 246 -12.17 -21.13 6.57
C GLN A 246 -11.65 -20.70 5.18
N ASP A 247 -10.59 -19.92 5.15
CA ASP A 247 -9.98 -19.48 3.89
C ASP A 247 -9.35 -20.67 3.13
N ALA A 248 -8.66 -21.58 3.83
CA ALA A 248 -8.16 -22.83 3.25
C ALA A 248 -9.30 -23.66 2.63
N GLN A 249 -10.43 -23.80 3.33
CA GLN A 249 -11.60 -24.50 2.81
C GLN A 249 -12.15 -23.84 1.54
N ARG A 250 -12.24 -22.51 1.52
CA ARG A 250 -12.65 -21.73 0.34
C ARG A 250 -11.72 -21.96 -0.86
N LEU A 251 -10.43 -22.08 -0.59
CA LEU A 251 -9.39 -22.36 -1.61
C LEU A 251 -9.29 -23.86 -1.94
N LYS A 252 -10.15 -24.72 -1.35
CA LYS A 252 -10.14 -26.18 -1.52
C LYS A 252 -8.84 -26.83 -1.05
N ILE A 253 -8.19 -26.23 -0.05
CA ILE A 253 -7.00 -26.77 0.61
C ILE A 253 -7.43 -27.60 1.82
N THR A 254 -6.96 -28.83 1.89
CA THR A 254 -7.23 -29.71 3.02
C THR A 254 -6.34 -29.31 4.20
N VAL A 255 -6.99 -29.07 5.34
CA VAL A 255 -6.33 -28.93 6.64
C VAL A 255 -6.67 -30.20 7.44
N GLU A 256 -5.70 -31.09 7.60
CA GLU A 256 -5.86 -32.33 8.33
C GLU A 256 -6.05 -32.03 9.82
N PRO A 257 -6.97 -32.71 10.49
CA PRO A 257 -7.19 -32.57 11.94
C PRO A 257 -5.92 -33.00 12.71
N PRO A 258 -5.73 -32.50 13.94
CA PRO A 258 -4.58 -32.88 14.74
C PRO A 258 -4.62 -34.37 15.06
N SER A 259 -3.49 -35.06 14.90
CA SER A 259 -3.32 -36.49 15.17
C SER A 259 -1.95 -36.75 15.76
N ILE A 260 -1.87 -37.47 16.85
CA ILE A 260 -0.59 -37.85 17.48
C ILE A 260 0.29 -38.73 16.58
N ASN A 261 -0.31 -39.36 15.57
CA ASN A 261 0.42 -40.24 14.64
C ASN A 261 1.00 -39.50 13.44
N THR A 262 0.46 -38.33 13.06
CA THR A 262 0.78 -37.66 11.83
C THR A 262 1.12 -36.17 11.98
N SER A 263 0.70 -35.51 13.08
CA SER A 263 0.95 -34.09 13.31
C SER A 263 2.28 -33.88 14.01
N GLY A 264 3.02 -32.86 13.56
CA GLY A 264 4.17 -32.35 14.26
C GLY A 264 3.83 -31.34 15.35
N VAL A 265 4.85 -30.78 15.99
CA VAL A 265 4.66 -29.71 16.98
C VAL A 265 4.09 -28.46 16.30
N GLY A 266 4.61 -28.06 15.14
CA GLY A 266 4.16 -26.93 14.34
C GLY A 266 3.28 -27.36 13.18
N PHE A 267 2.75 -26.37 12.42
CA PHE A 267 2.05 -26.61 11.18
C PHE A 267 3.02 -27.07 10.10
N GLU A 268 2.68 -28.13 9.41
CA GLU A 268 3.51 -28.75 8.37
C GLU A 268 2.73 -28.89 7.06
N VAL A 269 3.46 -28.90 5.94
CA VAL A 269 2.90 -29.17 4.62
C VAL A 269 3.43 -30.50 4.13
N ARG A 270 2.53 -31.45 3.85
CA ARG A 270 2.85 -32.76 3.28
C ARG A 270 1.83 -33.09 2.20
N GLU A 271 2.30 -33.53 1.06
CA GLU A 271 1.44 -33.94 -0.08
C GLU A 271 0.39 -32.87 -0.47
N GLY A 272 0.76 -31.59 -0.38
CA GLY A 272 -0.16 -30.48 -0.70
C GLY A 272 -1.28 -30.23 0.32
N ARG A 273 -1.17 -30.80 1.54
CA ARG A 273 -2.10 -30.61 2.65
C ARG A 273 -1.41 -29.95 3.83
N ILE A 274 -2.19 -29.22 4.62
CA ILE A 274 -1.73 -28.62 5.88
C ILE A 274 -2.04 -29.60 7.01
N HIS A 275 -1.03 -30.03 7.76
CA HIS A 275 -1.20 -30.83 8.97
C HIS A 275 -1.26 -29.91 10.18
N TYR A 276 -2.34 -30.04 10.96
CA TYR A 276 -2.58 -29.18 12.10
C TYR A 276 -1.56 -29.44 13.22
N ALA A 277 -1.01 -28.36 13.78
CA ALA A 277 0.01 -28.40 14.81
C ALA A 277 -0.52 -28.94 16.15
N LEU A 278 0.21 -29.85 16.81
CA LEU A 278 -0.13 -30.29 18.14
C LEU A 278 -0.02 -29.17 19.19
N ALA A 279 0.93 -28.28 19.04
CA ALA A 279 1.09 -27.13 19.95
C ALA A 279 -0.06 -26.11 19.87
N ALA A 280 -0.89 -26.15 18.83
CA ALA A 280 -2.07 -25.30 18.73
C ALA A 280 -3.30 -25.81 19.52
N ILE A 281 -3.20 -27.00 20.09
CA ILE A 281 -4.27 -27.59 20.92
C ILE A 281 -4.12 -27.02 22.33
N LYS A 282 -5.20 -26.42 22.83
CA LYS A 282 -5.28 -25.85 24.19
C LYS A 282 -6.09 -26.79 25.07
#